data_51f242e5569be450c695dd2b47e35e43
#
_entry.id   51f242e5569be450c695dd2b47e35e43
#
_cell.length_a   1.000
_cell.length_b   1.000
_cell.length_c   1.000
_cell.angle_alpha   90.00
_cell.angle_beta   90.00
_cell.angle_gamma   90.00
#
_symmetry.space_group_name_H-M   'P 1'
#
loop_
_entity.id
_entity.type
_entity.pdbx_description
1 polymer ?
#
loop_
_entity_poly.entity_id
_entity_poly.type
_entity_poly.pdbx_seq_one_letter_code
_entity_poly.pdbx_strand_id
1 'polypeptide(L)'
;YTQFIQSHAGWEFVKVYTDEGISGLGTRKRDGFNEMIDDAMPGSIDLIITKSVSRFARNTVDSLVTIRKLKEKGVEVYFEKENIYSLDGKGELLLTIMSSLAQEESRSISENVTWGQRKRFSDGKVILPYKLSAMSAARTKTIRPWSIPNRL
;
A
#
# COMPACT_ATOMS: atom_id res chain seq x y z
N TYR A 1 6.96 14.38 21.61
CA TYR A 1 7.50 13.02 21.62
C TYR A 1 8.93 12.94 22.13
N THR A 2 9.81 13.87 21.82
CA THR A 2 11.21 13.88 22.31
C THR A 2 11.28 13.74 23.82
N GLN A 3 10.54 14.57 24.58
CA GLN A 3 10.50 14.48 26.05
C GLN A 3 9.91 13.14 26.54
N PHE A 4 8.89 12.62 25.84
CA PHE A 4 8.28 11.35 26.18
C PHE A 4 9.28 10.19 26.03
N ILE A 5 10.02 10.14 24.94
CA ILE A 5 11.04 9.12 24.70
C ILE A 5 12.18 9.24 25.73
N GLN A 6 12.67 10.45 25.97
CA GLN A 6 13.77 10.72 26.93
C GLN A 6 13.40 10.45 28.39
N SER A 7 12.10 10.45 28.72
CA SER A 7 11.62 10.12 30.07
C SER A 7 11.57 8.61 30.37
N HIS A 8 11.67 7.76 29.31
CA HIS A 8 11.64 6.32 29.47
C HIS A 8 13.06 5.75 29.64
N ALA A 9 13.28 5.06 30.76
CA ALA A 9 14.55 4.41 31.03
C ALA A 9 14.82 3.32 29.98
N GLY A 10 15.99 3.36 29.35
CA GLY A 10 16.39 2.38 28.34
C GLY A 10 16.00 2.73 26.89
N TRP A 11 15.35 3.89 26.66
CA TRP A 11 15.08 4.38 25.32
C TRP A 11 16.07 5.46 24.93
N GLU A 12 16.59 5.36 23.72
CA GLU A 12 17.45 6.36 23.10
C GLU A 12 16.67 7.11 22.00
N PHE A 13 16.71 8.43 22.03
CA PHE A 13 16.05 9.25 21.03
C PHE A 13 16.89 9.31 19.75
N VAL A 14 16.37 8.81 18.65
CA VAL A 14 17.01 8.83 17.33
C VAL A 14 16.63 10.12 16.57
N LYS A 15 15.37 10.26 16.17
CA LYS A 15 14.93 11.37 15.29
C LYS A 15 13.43 11.57 15.34
N VAL A 16 12.97 12.77 15.00
CA VAL A 16 11.56 13.05 14.70
C VAL A 16 11.40 13.18 13.19
N TYR A 17 10.49 12.40 12.63
CA TYR A 17 10.12 12.45 11.23
C TYR A 17 8.79 13.20 11.09
N THR A 18 8.76 14.19 10.21
CA THR A 18 7.56 15.02 10.00
C THR A 18 7.25 15.13 8.52
N ASP A 19 5.99 14.92 8.17
CA ASP A 19 5.48 15.30 6.86
C ASP A 19 4.82 16.67 7.01
N GLU A 20 5.38 17.71 6.42
CA GLU A 20 4.75 19.05 6.46
C GLU A 20 3.43 19.02 5.69
N GLY A 21 2.33 19.20 6.46
CA GLY A 21 0.99 19.24 5.94
C GLY A 21 0.65 20.58 5.30
N ILE A 22 0.50 20.64 3.99
CA ILE A 22 -0.37 21.62 3.35
C ILE A 22 -1.60 20.91 2.81
N SER A 23 -2.74 21.48 3.15
CA SER A 23 -4.10 21.05 2.84
C SER A 23 -4.33 20.60 1.40
N GLY A 24 -5.08 19.49 1.24
CA GLY A 24 -6.01 19.20 0.16
C GLY A 24 -5.48 19.26 -1.28
N LEU A 25 -5.61 18.16 -2.03
CA LEU A 25 -5.48 18.07 -3.49
C LEU A 25 -4.08 17.82 -4.10
N GLY A 26 -3.13 17.24 -3.40
CA GLY A 26 -1.88 16.81 -4.04
C GLY A 26 -1.51 15.39 -3.66
N THR A 27 -1.10 14.58 -4.63
CA THR A 27 -0.33 13.34 -4.45
C THR A 27 1.03 13.69 -3.82
N ARG A 28 1.02 14.03 -2.52
CA ARG A 28 2.22 14.46 -1.83
C ARG A 28 3.07 13.28 -1.44
N LYS A 29 4.34 13.35 -1.80
CA LYS A 29 5.38 12.48 -1.29
C LYS A 29 5.40 12.61 0.23
N ARG A 30 5.37 11.48 0.93
CA ARG A 30 5.56 11.40 2.39
C ARG A 30 7.04 11.21 2.64
N ASP A 31 7.81 12.27 2.39
CA ASP A 31 9.26 12.18 2.42
C ASP A 31 9.75 11.84 3.84
N GLY A 32 9.16 12.43 4.88
CA GLY A 32 9.48 12.09 6.27
C GLY A 32 9.07 10.66 6.66
N PHE A 33 7.91 10.19 6.20
CA PHE A 33 7.51 8.80 6.45
C PHE A 33 8.40 7.80 5.71
N ASN A 34 8.75 8.07 4.47
CA ASN A 34 9.63 7.19 3.70
C ASN A 34 11.03 7.16 4.29
N GLU A 35 11.58 8.32 4.68
CA GLU A 35 12.86 8.40 5.40
C GLU A 35 12.85 7.58 6.69
N MET A 36 11.77 7.67 7.48
CA MET A 36 11.61 6.85 8.68
C MET A 36 11.65 5.35 8.39
N ILE A 37 11.00 4.91 7.32
CA ILE A 37 11.01 3.50 6.92
C ILE A 37 12.41 3.09 6.45
N ASP A 38 13.06 3.93 5.63
CA ASP A 38 14.40 3.66 5.12
C ASP A 38 15.42 3.58 6.25
N ASP A 39 15.31 4.41 7.28
CA ASP A 39 16.17 4.38 8.49
C ASP A 39 15.86 3.17 9.39
N ALA A 40 14.61 2.68 9.41
CA ALA A 40 14.21 1.52 10.19
C ALA A 40 14.65 0.19 9.57
N MET A 41 14.70 0.08 8.24
CA MET A 41 15.03 -1.18 7.53
C MET A 41 16.40 -1.76 7.86
N PRO A 42 17.50 -0.96 7.98
CA PRO A 42 18.82 -1.47 8.36
C PRO A 42 18.96 -1.80 9.86
N GLY A 43 17.93 -1.55 10.68
CA GLY A 43 17.97 -1.84 12.12
C GLY A 43 18.53 -0.70 12.97
N SER A 44 18.48 0.53 12.45
CA SER A 44 18.86 1.74 13.21
C SER A 44 17.76 2.21 14.18
N ILE A 45 16.56 1.66 14.06
CA ILE A 45 15.37 2.00 14.85
C ILE A 45 14.72 0.71 15.34
N ASP A 46 14.51 0.58 16.63
CA ASP A 46 13.81 -0.55 17.24
C ASP A 46 12.33 -0.25 17.50
N LEU A 47 12.01 1.03 17.77
CA LEU A 47 10.66 1.46 18.12
C LEU A 47 10.27 2.74 17.39
N ILE A 48 9.13 2.72 16.75
CA ILE A 48 8.49 3.88 16.12
C ILE A 48 7.27 4.27 16.95
N ILE A 49 7.18 5.54 17.36
CA ILE A 49 6.03 6.08 18.10
C ILE A 49 5.21 6.97 17.17
N THR A 50 3.95 6.68 17.04
CA THR A 50 3.02 7.45 16.23
C THR A 50 1.73 7.78 16.98
N LYS A 51 1.07 8.87 16.60
CA LYS A 51 -0.14 9.35 17.26
C LYS A 51 -1.29 8.34 17.19
N SER A 52 -1.48 7.72 16.04
CA SER A 52 -2.56 6.76 15.79
C SER A 52 -2.33 5.96 14.51
N VAL A 53 -3.05 4.85 14.39
CA VAL A 53 -3.06 4.02 13.18
C VAL A 53 -3.45 4.83 11.93
N SER A 54 -4.45 5.70 12.06
CA SER A 54 -4.93 6.54 10.95
C SER A 54 -3.94 7.62 10.50
N ARG A 55 -2.94 7.96 11.32
CA ARG A 55 -1.85 8.88 10.99
C ARG A 55 -0.63 8.19 10.43
N PHE A 56 -0.50 6.89 10.70
CA PHE A 56 0.65 6.11 10.29
C PHE A 56 0.71 5.96 8.75
N ALA A 57 -0.41 5.60 8.09
CA ALA A 57 -0.45 5.54 6.64
C ALA A 57 -1.75 6.11 6.06
N ARG A 58 -1.79 6.32 4.73
CA ARG A 58 -2.89 6.98 4.03
C ARG A 58 -4.14 6.13 3.91
N ASN A 59 -3.97 4.82 3.83
CA ASN A 59 -5.05 3.85 3.72
C ASN A 59 -4.70 2.58 4.50
N THR A 60 -5.69 1.72 4.66
CA THR A 60 -5.57 0.48 5.43
C THR A 60 -4.56 -0.49 4.82
N VAL A 61 -4.50 -0.59 3.50
CA VAL A 61 -3.59 -1.50 2.79
C VAL A 61 -2.13 -1.09 2.99
N ASP A 62 -1.81 0.20 2.78
CA ASP A 62 -0.45 0.71 2.97
C ASP A 62 0.01 0.58 4.43
N SER A 63 -0.89 0.86 5.38
CA SER A 63 -0.63 0.68 6.81
C SER A 63 -0.26 -0.78 7.11
N LEU A 64 -1.09 -1.72 6.65
CA LEU A 64 -0.91 -3.15 6.89
C LEU A 64 0.41 -3.67 6.31
N VAL A 65 0.70 -3.33 5.05
CA VAL A 65 1.94 -3.75 4.37
C VAL A 65 3.16 -3.19 5.08
N THR A 66 3.13 -1.92 5.48
CA THR A 66 4.26 -1.27 6.15
C THR A 66 4.50 -1.86 7.54
N ILE A 67 3.44 -2.04 8.35
CA ILE A 67 3.59 -2.62 9.69
C ILE A 67 4.14 -4.06 9.61
N ARG A 68 3.67 -4.87 8.65
CA ARG A 68 4.21 -6.23 8.43
C ARG A 68 5.69 -6.22 8.08
N LYS A 69 6.14 -5.34 7.19
CA LYS A 69 7.55 -5.19 6.84
C LYS A 69 8.41 -4.80 8.04
N LEU A 70 7.94 -3.84 8.86
CA LEU A 70 8.62 -3.42 10.08
C LEU A 70 8.70 -4.58 11.07
N LYS A 71 7.62 -5.32 11.27
CA LYS A 71 7.57 -6.51 12.12
C LYS A 71 8.56 -7.60 11.67
N GLU A 72 8.68 -7.88 10.38
CA GLU A 72 9.66 -8.82 9.83
C GLU A 72 11.11 -8.40 10.14
N LYS A 73 11.36 -7.11 10.33
CA LYS A 73 12.66 -6.55 10.74
C LYS A 73 12.83 -6.43 12.24
N GLY A 74 11.84 -6.82 13.04
CA GLY A 74 11.85 -6.67 14.49
C GLY A 74 11.60 -5.24 14.99
N VAL A 75 11.17 -4.33 14.11
CA VAL A 75 10.84 -2.95 14.46
C VAL A 75 9.42 -2.88 14.97
N GLU A 76 9.25 -2.41 16.21
CA GLU A 76 7.96 -2.24 16.86
C GLU A 76 7.35 -0.88 16.53
N VAL A 77 6.01 -0.83 16.40
CA VAL A 77 5.27 0.42 16.23
C VAL A 77 4.31 0.59 17.40
N TYR A 78 4.43 1.70 18.12
CA TYR A 78 3.51 2.08 19.19
C TYR A 78 2.52 3.13 18.72
N PHE A 79 1.24 2.80 18.79
CA PHE A 79 0.11 3.67 18.50
C PHE A 79 -0.42 4.29 19.78
N GLU A 80 -0.07 5.55 20.05
CA GLU A 80 -0.35 6.23 21.30
C GLU A 80 -1.85 6.29 21.63
N LYS A 81 -2.68 6.70 20.64
CA LYS A 81 -4.13 6.88 20.83
C LYS A 81 -4.84 5.57 21.14
N GLU A 82 -4.46 4.51 20.47
CA GLU A 82 -5.04 3.17 20.63
C GLU A 82 -4.39 2.41 21.81
N ASN A 83 -3.24 2.86 22.30
CA ASN A 83 -2.41 2.18 23.30
C ASN A 83 -2.08 0.74 22.90
N ILE A 84 -1.56 0.58 21.69
CA ILE A 84 -1.25 -0.72 21.06
C ILE A 84 0.19 -0.73 20.58
N TYR A 85 0.91 -1.79 20.90
CA TYR A 85 2.21 -2.15 20.31
C TYR A 85 2.01 -3.17 19.20
N SER A 86 2.69 -2.98 18.07
CA SER A 86 2.48 -3.84 16.88
C SER A 86 2.96 -5.28 17.03
N LEU A 87 3.89 -5.53 17.95
CA LEU A 87 4.45 -6.85 18.21
C LEU A 87 3.72 -7.63 19.31
N ASP A 88 2.83 -7.01 20.04
CA ASP A 88 2.04 -7.68 21.09
C ASP A 88 0.77 -8.37 20.53
N GLY A 89 0.04 -9.07 21.40
CA GLY A 89 -1.21 -9.77 21.01
C GLY A 89 -2.31 -8.82 20.55
N LYS A 90 -2.35 -7.58 21.03
CA LYS A 90 -3.30 -6.55 20.56
C LYS A 90 -2.90 -6.04 19.17
N GLY A 91 -1.60 -5.97 18.90
CA GLY A 91 -1.06 -5.65 17.58
C GLY A 91 -1.46 -6.71 16.54
N GLU A 92 -1.40 -7.99 16.88
CA GLU A 92 -1.86 -9.08 15.99
C GLU A 92 -3.36 -8.97 15.68
N LEU A 93 -4.17 -8.68 16.69
CA LEU A 93 -5.60 -8.46 16.48
C LEU A 93 -5.84 -7.24 15.57
N LEU A 94 -5.11 -6.13 15.78
CA LEU A 94 -5.18 -4.95 14.93
C LEU A 94 -4.85 -5.29 13.48
N LEU A 95 -3.75 -6.02 13.23
CA LEU A 95 -3.35 -6.45 11.89
C LEU A 95 -4.39 -7.36 11.23
N THR A 96 -5.05 -8.22 12.00
CA THR A 96 -6.13 -9.08 11.51
C THR A 96 -7.34 -8.26 11.07
N ILE A 97 -7.77 -7.29 11.88
CA ILE A 97 -8.87 -6.38 11.55
C ILE A 97 -8.51 -5.54 10.31
N MET A 98 -7.32 -4.97 10.26
CA MET A 98 -6.85 -4.19 9.11
C MET A 98 -6.80 -5.04 7.83
N SER A 99 -6.41 -6.32 7.93
CA SER A 99 -6.39 -7.24 6.80
C SER A 99 -7.80 -7.46 6.23
N SER A 100 -8.79 -7.65 7.10
CA SER A 100 -10.19 -7.80 6.70
C SER A 100 -10.74 -6.55 6.04
N LEU A 101 -10.44 -5.36 6.59
CA LEU A 101 -10.84 -4.07 6.01
C LEU A 101 -10.18 -3.82 4.65
N ALA A 102 -8.90 -4.14 4.51
CA ALA A 102 -8.17 -4.03 3.23
C ALA A 102 -8.77 -4.94 2.14
N GLN A 103 -9.22 -6.13 2.50
CA GLN A 103 -9.94 -7.02 1.58
C GLN A 103 -11.29 -6.45 1.15
N GLU A 104 -12.05 -5.89 2.07
CA GLU A 104 -13.33 -5.23 1.77
C GLU A 104 -13.15 -3.99 0.88
N GLU A 105 -12.15 -3.14 1.16
CA GLU A 105 -11.80 -2.00 0.30
C GLU A 105 -11.48 -2.46 -1.13
N SER A 106 -10.65 -3.49 -1.28
CA SER A 106 -10.27 -4.05 -2.58
C SER A 106 -11.47 -4.63 -3.33
N ARG A 107 -12.37 -5.32 -2.62
CA ARG A 107 -13.61 -5.87 -3.20
C ARG A 107 -14.54 -4.76 -3.68
N SER A 108 -14.76 -3.75 -2.85
CA SER A 108 -15.62 -2.60 -3.18
C SER A 108 -15.11 -1.84 -4.40
N ILE A 109 -13.80 -1.61 -4.51
CA ILE A 109 -13.18 -0.96 -5.68
C ILE A 109 -13.42 -1.81 -6.94
N SER A 110 -13.22 -3.13 -6.86
CA SER A 110 -13.43 -4.05 -7.99
C SER A 110 -14.89 -4.08 -8.45
N GLU A 111 -15.84 -4.12 -7.53
CA GLU A 111 -17.27 -4.09 -7.82
C GLU A 111 -17.69 -2.78 -8.47
N ASN A 112 -17.19 -1.64 -7.95
CA ASN A 112 -17.46 -0.31 -8.51
C ASN A 112 -16.89 -0.13 -9.93
N VAL A 113 -15.67 -0.63 -10.18
CA VAL A 113 -15.07 -0.62 -11.51
C VAL A 113 -15.88 -1.47 -12.48
N THR A 114 -16.27 -2.68 -12.07
CA THR A 114 -17.08 -3.59 -12.88
C THR A 114 -18.45 -3.00 -13.20
N TRP A 115 -19.11 -2.41 -12.20
CA TRP A 115 -20.39 -1.73 -12.39
C TRP A 115 -20.25 -0.53 -13.34
N GLY A 116 -19.24 0.30 -13.15
CA GLY A 116 -18.96 1.44 -14.05
C GLY A 116 -18.66 1.02 -15.48
N GLN A 117 -17.97 -0.10 -15.68
CA GLN A 117 -17.75 -0.68 -17.02
C GLN A 117 -19.06 -1.18 -17.63
N ARG A 118 -19.85 -1.97 -16.92
CA ARG A 118 -21.15 -2.48 -17.38
C ARG A 118 -22.09 -1.35 -17.78
N LYS A 119 -22.15 -0.28 -16.97
CA LYS A 119 -22.97 0.91 -17.26
C LYS A 119 -22.52 1.61 -18.54
N ARG A 120 -21.20 1.76 -18.77
CA ARG A 120 -20.66 2.33 -20.02
C ARG A 120 -20.99 1.47 -21.25
N PHE A 121 -20.92 0.14 -21.11
CA PHE A 121 -21.32 -0.78 -22.18
C PHE A 121 -22.81 -0.66 -22.48
N SER A 122 -23.68 -0.57 -21.47
CA SER A 122 -25.13 -0.39 -21.67
C SER A 122 -25.46 0.95 -22.32
N ASP A 123 -24.69 2.02 -22.01
CA ASP A 123 -24.85 3.35 -22.59
C ASP A 123 -24.19 3.49 -24.00
N GLY A 124 -23.67 2.40 -24.56
CA GLY A 124 -23.02 2.37 -25.89
C GLY A 124 -21.67 3.10 -25.96
N LYS A 125 -21.10 3.51 -24.82
CA LYS A 125 -19.80 4.20 -24.73
C LYS A 125 -18.69 3.20 -24.48
N VAL A 126 -18.28 2.48 -25.51
CA VAL A 126 -17.13 1.56 -25.43
C VAL A 126 -15.84 2.32 -25.74
N ILE A 127 -15.10 2.71 -24.71
CA ILE A 127 -13.72 3.18 -24.88
C ILE A 127 -12.82 1.96 -24.75
N LEU A 128 -12.40 1.38 -25.86
CA LEU A 128 -11.35 0.36 -25.85
C LEU A 128 -10.02 1.01 -25.44
N PRO A 129 -9.32 0.48 -24.44
CA PRO A 129 -8.00 0.98 -24.11
C PRO A 129 -7.08 0.85 -25.34
N TYR A 130 -6.32 1.89 -25.65
CA TYR A 130 -5.41 1.94 -26.79
C TYR A 130 -4.47 0.72 -26.91
N LYS A 131 -4.07 0.14 -25.77
CA LYS A 131 -3.28 -1.10 -25.72
C LYS A 131 -3.99 -2.33 -26.27
N LEU A 132 -5.31 -2.43 -26.13
CA LEU A 132 -6.10 -3.53 -26.72
C LEU A 132 -6.22 -3.41 -28.24
N SER A 133 -6.33 -2.20 -28.77
CA SER A 133 -6.28 -1.93 -30.21
C SER A 133 -4.94 -2.32 -30.83
N ALA A 134 -3.82 -2.04 -30.13
CA ALA A 134 -2.48 -2.42 -30.60
C ALA A 134 -2.25 -3.94 -30.57
N MET A 135 -2.76 -4.66 -29.58
CA MET A 135 -2.71 -6.14 -29.54
C MET A 135 -3.60 -6.79 -30.59
N SER A 136 -4.75 -6.22 -30.91
CA SER A 136 -5.63 -6.71 -31.97
C SER A 136 -4.99 -6.54 -33.38
N ALA A 137 -4.28 -5.43 -33.63
CA ALA A 137 -3.54 -5.19 -34.87
C ALA A 137 -2.31 -6.12 -35.03
N ALA A 138 -1.67 -6.54 -33.94
CA ALA A 138 -0.56 -7.49 -33.96
C ALA A 138 -1.01 -8.94 -34.28
N ARG A 139 -2.26 -9.31 -34.00
CA ARG A 139 -2.80 -10.65 -34.29
C ARG A 139 -3.17 -10.86 -35.76
N THR A 140 -3.34 -9.82 -36.53
CA THR A 140 -3.72 -9.90 -37.95
C THR A 140 -2.51 -10.00 -38.92
N LYS A 141 -1.26 -9.93 -38.38
CA LYS A 141 -0.08 -10.16 -39.22
C LYS A 141 0.41 -11.60 -39.10
N THR A 142 0.08 -12.35 -40.13
CA THR A 142 0.81 -13.52 -40.62
C THR A 142 0.43 -14.85 -39.97
N ILE A 143 -0.69 -15.43 -40.43
CA ILE A 143 -0.69 -16.87 -40.65
C ILE A 143 -0.34 -17.03 -42.14
N ARG A 144 0.92 -17.32 -42.48
CA ARG A 144 1.24 -17.90 -43.77
C ARG A 144 0.73 -19.34 -43.73
N PRO A 145 -0.05 -19.79 -44.74
CA PRO A 145 -0.40 -21.21 -44.82
C PRO A 145 0.89 -22.02 -45.03
N TRP A 146 1.05 -23.04 -44.22
CA TRP A 146 2.08 -24.04 -44.38
C TRP A 146 1.92 -24.65 -45.79
N SER A 147 2.87 -24.43 -46.66
CA SER A 147 2.99 -25.18 -47.88
C SER A 147 3.46 -26.60 -47.51
N ILE A 148 2.57 -27.54 -47.73
CA ILE A 148 2.89 -28.98 -47.65
C ILE A 148 3.92 -29.26 -48.73
N PRO A 149 5.10 -29.86 -48.46
CA PRO A 149 5.99 -30.31 -49.50
C PRO A 149 5.37 -31.54 -50.16
N ASN A 150 5.12 -31.45 -51.49
CA ASN A 150 4.80 -32.59 -52.33
C ASN A 150 5.89 -33.63 -52.19
N ARG A 151 5.54 -34.84 -51.70
CA ARG A 151 6.34 -36.05 -51.93
C ARG A 151 5.94 -36.64 -53.30
N LEU A 152 6.88 -36.68 -54.18
CA LEU A 152 6.99 -37.72 -55.22
C LEU A 152 7.93 -38.78 -54.69
#